data_28f82c7151f8a8ba2cad49a010477535
#
_entry.id   28f82c7151f8a8ba2cad49a010477535
#
_cell.length_a   1.000
_cell.length_b   1.000
_cell.length_c   1.000
_cell.angle_alpha   90.00
_cell.angle_beta   90.00
_cell.angle_gamma   90.00
#
_symmetry.space_group_name_H-M   'P 1'
#
loop_
_entity.id
_entity.type
_entity.pdbx_description
1 polymer ?
#
loop_
_entity_poly.entity_id
_entity_poly.type
_entity_poly.pdbx_seq_one_letter_code
_entity_poly.pdbx_strand_id
1 'polypeptide(L)'
;MSVTTGVWSDLIGQDRVVDTLRNAVAGGRHAMTHAWLIVGPPGSGRSNAARAFAAALQCPQGGCGECQSCRTALSGAHPDVTLVRTEQLSIGVDEVRELVRGASMSPALGRYQILVIEDADRITDKGADALLKALEEPAAKTVWML
;
A
#
# COMPACT_ATOMS: atom_id res chain seq x y z
N MET A 1 -0.20 26.44 1.87
CA MET A 1 0.54 25.74 0.81
C MET A 1 1.28 24.57 1.41
N SER A 2 0.88 23.37 1.09
CA SER A 2 1.56 22.20 1.62
C SER A 2 2.88 21.98 0.89
N VAL A 3 3.97 21.95 1.64
CA VAL A 3 5.27 21.61 1.09
C VAL A 3 5.37 20.09 1.08
N THR A 4 5.40 19.49 -0.11
CA THR A 4 5.61 18.07 -0.24
C THR A 4 7.10 17.76 -0.07
N THR A 5 7.42 17.02 0.99
CA THR A 5 8.79 16.63 1.31
C THR A 5 8.86 15.11 1.49
N GLY A 6 10.09 14.59 1.47
CA GLY A 6 10.32 13.16 1.68
C GLY A 6 9.67 12.30 0.60
N VAL A 7 8.99 11.24 1.02
CA VAL A 7 8.37 10.28 0.11
C VAL A 7 7.26 10.89 -0.74
N TRP A 8 6.69 12.03 -0.33
CA TRP A 8 5.57 12.67 -1.02
C TRP A 8 6.00 13.60 -2.15
N SER A 9 7.29 13.86 -2.30
CA SER A 9 7.81 14.85 -3.24
C SER A 9 7.50 14.53 -4.70
N ASP A 10 7.32 13.25 -5.04
CA ASP A 10 7.03 12.83 -6.42
C ASP A 10 5.53 12.88 -6.78
N LEU A 11 4.67 13.19 -5.81
CA LEU A 11 3.22 13.24 -6.03
C LEU A 11 2.79 14.66 -6.41
N ILE A 12 3.19 15.09 -7.59
CA ILE A 12 2.95 16.45 -8.08
C ILE A 12 1.48 16.61 -8.50
N GLY A 13 0.84 17.67 -8.01
CA GLY A 13 -0.54 17.97 -8.38
C GLY A 13 -1.59 17.12 -7.67
N GLN A 14 -1.20 16.35 -6.65
CA GLN A 14 -2.10 15.46 -5.91
C GLN A 14 -2.21 15.86 -4.44
N ASP A 15 -2.30 17.15 -4.16
CA ASP A 15 -2.25 17.68 -2.80
C ASP A 15 -3.32 17.08 -1.88
N ARG A 16 -4.54 16.90 -2.39
CA ARG A 16 -5.64 16.35 -1.61
C ARG A 16 -5.36 14.89 -1.20
N VAL A 17 -4.84 14.09 -2.14
CA VAL A 17 -4.46 12.71 -1.87
C VAL A 17 -3.32 12.66 -0.85
N VAL A 18 -2.31 13.47 -1.04
CA VAL A 18 -1.17 13.55 -0.12
C VAL A 18 -1.64 13.90 1.29
N ASP A 19 -2.51 14.90 1.43
CA ASP A 19 -3.02 15.30 2.74
C ASP A 19 -3.77 14.16 3.43
N THR A 20 -4.62 13.45 2.67
CA THR A 20 -5.37 12.30 3.21
C THR A 20 -4.44 11.21 3.71
N LEU A 21 -3.42 10.87 2.91
CA LEU A 21 -2.47 9.80 3.27
C LEU A 21 -1.57 10.22 4.42
N ARG A 22 -1.13 11.47 4.46
CA ARG A 22 -0.32 11.98 5.56
C ARG A 22 -1.09 11.96 6.88
N ASN A 23 -2.36 12.30 6.85
CA ASN A 23 -3.21 12.22 8.04
C ASN A 23 -3.33 10.79 8.56
N ALA A 24 -3.47 9.82 7.65
CA ALA A 24 -3.52 8.41 8.02
C ALA A 24 -2.22 7.95 8.68
N VAL A 25 -1.09 8.33 8.11
CA VAL A 25 0.25 7.98 8.65
C VAL A 25 0.45 8.60 10.04
N ALA A 26 -0.02 9.83 10.24
CA ALA A 26 0.10 10.51 11.52
C ALA A 26 -0.74 9.87 12.62
N GLY A 27 -1.59 8.89 12.28
CA GLY A 27 -2.39 8.17 13.26
C GLY A 27 -3.57 8.96 13.79
N GLY A 28 -4.08 9.90 12.99
CA GLY A 28 -5.29 10.64 13.34
C GLY A 28 -6.46 9.69 13.59
N ARG A 29 -7.33 10.08 14.53
CA ARG A 29 -8.47 9.25 14.93
C ARG A 29 -9.36 8.99 13.71
N HIS A 30 -9.58 7.71 13.39
CA HIS A 30 -10.37 7.26 12.23
C HIS A 30 -9.73 7.59 10.88
N ALA A 31 -8.50 8.10 10.84
CA ALA A 31 -7.81 8.40 9.60
C ALA A 31 -7.17 7.16 8.96
N MET A 32 -6.71 6.21 9.77
CA MET A 32 -6.08 4.99 9.27
C MET A 32 -7.08 3.84 9.17
N THR A 33 -7.02 3.11 8.06
CA THR A 33 -7.80 1.90 7.85
C THR A 33 -6.89 0.82 7.26
N HIS A 34 -7.33 -0.44 7.35
CA HIS A 34 -6.56 -1.59 6.85
C HIS A 34 -6.69 -1.83 5.36
N ALA A 35 -7.58 -1.12 4.67
CA ALA A 35 -7.78 -1.28 3.22
C ALA A 35 -7.98 0.08 2.55
N TRP A 36 -7.28 0.27 1.45
CA TRP A 36 -7.30 1.50 0.67
C TRP A 36 -7.54 1.17 -0.80
N LEU A 37 -8.47 1.89 -1.42
CA LEU A 37 -8.70 1.81 -2.85
C LEU A 37 -8.18 3.09 -3.50
N ILE A 38 -7.16 2.95 -4.32
CA ILE A 38 -6.53 4.08 -5.02
C ILE A 38 -7.00 4.05 -6.47
N VAL A 39 -7.81 5.04 -6.84
CA VAL A 39 -8.44 5.07 -8.16
C VAL A 39 -7.89 6.23 -9.00
N GLY A 40 -7.91 6.03 -10.30
CA GLY A 40 -7.49 7.02 -11.26
C GLY A 40 -7.19 6.40 -12.63
N PRO A 41 -7.11 7.21 -13.68
CA PRO A 41 -6.75 6.70 -14.99
C PRO A 41 -5.28 6.26 -15.04
N PRO A 42 -4.90 5.43 -16.01
CA PRO A 42 -3.49 5.10 -16.21
C PRO A 42 -2.62 6.35 -16.33
N GLY A 43 -1.47 6.33 -15.68
CA GLY A 43 -0.57 7.49 -15.69
C GLY A 43 -0.90 8.59 -14.70
N SER A 44 -1.92 8.42 -13.85
CA SER A 44 -2.30 9.44 -12.86
C SER A 44 -1.44 9.44 -11.59
N GLY A 45 -0.50 8.49 -11.46
CA GLY A 45 0.37 8.41 -10.30
C GLY A 45 -0.12 7.47 -9.21
N ARG A 46 -1.05 6.57 -9.50
CA ARG A 46 -1.58 5.61 -8.52
C ARG A 46 -0.48 4.77 -7.88
N SER A 47 0.41 4.24 -8.70
CA SER A 47 1.52 3.40 -8.24
C SER A 47 2.47 4.19 -7.34
N ASN A 48 2.81 5.42 -7.72
CA ASN A 48 3.67 6.28 -6.92
C ASN A 48 3.02 6.64 -5.59
N ALA A 49 1.71 6.91 -5.59
CA ALA A 49 0.98 7.20 -4.36
C ALA A 49 1.00 6.00 -3.39
N ALA A 50 0.78 4.79 -3.90
CA ALA A 50 0.80 3.58 -3.09
C ALA A 50 2.19 3.34 -2.48
N ARG A 51 3.24 3.50 -3.27
CA ARG A 51 4.61 3.32 -2.80
C ARG A 51 5.00 4.36 -1.75
N ALA A 52 4.64 5.61 -1.98
CA ALA A 52 4.91 6.68 -1.02
C ALA A 52 4.19 6.44 0.30
N PHE A 53 2.93 6.02 0.24
CA PHE A 53 2.16 5.68 1.43
C PHE A 53 2.78 4.49 2.19
N ALA A 54 3.15 3.44 1.47
CA ALA A 54 3.80 2.28 2.07
C ALA A 54 5.11 2.69 2.76
N ALA A 55 5.92 3.51 2.10
CA ALA A 55 7.16 4.00 2.68
C ALA A 55 6.91 4.83 3.95
N ALA A 56 5.92 5.72 3.92
CA ALA A 56 5.58 6.56 5.06
C ALA A 56 5.09 5.73 6.25
N LEU A 57 4.30 4.66 6.00
CA LEU A 57 3.82 3.79 7.06
C LEU A 57 4.94 3.00 7.74
N GLN A 58 5.98 2.64 6.99
CA GLN A 58 7.12 1.90 7.54
C GLN A 58 8.17 2.82 8.17
N CYS A 59 8.14 4.09 7.85
CA CYS A 59 9.14 5.05 8.35
C CYS A 59 8.80 5.51 9.76
N PRO A 60 9.76 5.44 10.72
CA PRO A 60 9.51 5.94 12.08
C PRO A 60 9.20 7.44 12.13
N GLN A 61 9.59 8.18 11.09
CA GLN A 61 9.38 9.64 11.01
C GLN A 61 8.23 10.01 10.07
N GLY A 62 7.44 9.04 9.62
CA GLY A 62 6.27 9.31 8.79
C GLY A 62 6.55 9.61 7.34
N GLY A 63 7.71 9.21 6.81
CA GLY A 63 8.01 9.37 5.39
C GLY A 63 9.13 10.35 5.08
N CYS A 64 10.27 10.24 5.77
CA CYS A 64 11.41 11.14 5.55
C CYS A 64 12.02 11.01 4.14
N GLY A 65 11.87 9.87 3.50
CA GLY A 65 12.42 9.62 2.16
C GLY A 65 13.89 9.22 2.14
N GLU A 66 14.57 9.27 3.27
CA GLU A 66 16.01 9.07 3.35
C GLU A 66 16.43 7.84 4.13
N CYS A 67 15.61 7.37 5.07
CA CYS A 67 15.96 6.20 5.88
C CYS A 67 15.89 4.91 5.05
N GLN A 68 16.44 3.84 5.57
CA GLN A 68 16.47 2.56 4.89
C GLN A 68 15.06 2.04 4.59
N SER A 69 14.13 2.19 5.53
CA SER A 69 12.74 1.79 5.33
C SER A 69 12.10 2.52 4.16
N CYS A 70 12.29 3.84 4.05
CA CYS A 70 11.77 4.62 2.94
C CYS A 70 12.40 4.19 1.61
N ARG A 71 13.72 4.05 1.57
CA ARG A 71 14.42 3.70 0.33
C ARG A 71 14.02 2.32 -0.17
N THR A 72 13.95 1.34 0.72
CA THR A 72 13.59 -0.03 0.33
C THR A 72 12.12 -0.13 -0.05
N ALA A 73 11.22 0.55 0.66
CA ALA A 73 9.80 0.57 0.32
C ALA A 73 9.56 1.21 -1.05
N LEU A 74 10.21 2.34 -1.32
CA LEU A 74 10.07 3.02 -2.61
C LEU A 74 10.62 2.20 -3.77
N SER A 75 11.69 1.44 -3.55
CA SER A 75 12.30 0.59 -4.59
C SER A 75 11.62 -0.78 -4.75
N GLY A 76 10.74 -1.15 -3.83
CA GLY A 76 10.09 -2.46 -3.84
C GLY A 76 10.88 -3.55 -3.14
N ALA A 77 11.93 -3.21 -2.41
CA ALA A 77 12.82 -4.17 -1.75
C ALA A 77 12.54 -4.36 -0.25
N HIS A 78 11.56 -3.65 0.31
CA HIS A 78 11.25 -3.78 1.74
C HIS A 78 10.62 -5.15 2.02
N PRO A 79 11.11 -5.91 3.02
CA PRO A 79 10.60 -7.27 3.28
C PRO A 79 9.13 -7.32 3.72
N ASP A 80 8.62 -6.24 4.31
CA ASP A 80 7.24 -6.18 4.78
C ASP A 80 6.32 -5.43 3.82
N VAL A 81 6.78 -5.09 2.62
CA VAL A 81 5.97 -4.47 1.57
C VAL A 81 6.00 -5.37 0.34
N THR A 82 4.85 -5.94 0.01
CA THR A 82 4.71 -6.80 -1.17
C THR A 82 4.06 -6.00 -2.28
N LEU A 83 4.77 -5.82 -3.38
CA LEU A 83 4.25 -5.16 -4.58
C LEU A 83 3.83 -6.25 -5.57
N VAL A 84 2.53 -6.32 -5.85
CA VAL A 84 1.98 -7.28 -6.79
C VAL A 84 1.81 -6.61 -8.14
N ARG A 85 2.60 -7.02 -9.09
CA ARG A 85 2.52 -6.62 -10.49
C ARG A 85 2.36 -7.88 -11.32
N THR A 86 1.32 -7.96 -12.13
CA THR A 86 1.17 -9.09 -13.03
C THR A 86 1.23 -8.62 -14.47
N GLU A 87 1.96 -9.35 -15.29
CA GLU A 87 1.95 -9.18 -16.74
C GLU A 87 0.84 -10.01 -17.37
N GLN A 88 0.21 -10.88 -16.59
CA GLN A 88 -0.89 -11.71 -17.05
C GLN A 88 -2.20 -10.91 -17.10
N LEU A 89 -3.17 -11.42 -17.85
CA LEU A 89 -4.45 -10.75 -18.01
C LEU A 89 -5.31 -10.79 -16.75
N SER A 90 -5.04 -11.72 -15.85
CA SER A 90 -5.84 -11.88 -14.64
C SER A 90 -4.99 -12.31 -13.45
N ILE A 91 -5.49 -12.00 -12.26
CA ILE A 91 -4.93 -12.44 -10.98
C ILE A 91 -5.90 -13.46 -10.42
N GLY A 92 -5.47 -14.73 -10.37
CA GLY A 92 -6.33 -15.84 -9.99
C GLY A 92 -6.42 -16.06 -8.49
N VAL A 93 -7.33 -16.97 -8.10
CA VAL A 93 -7.62 -17.26 -6.70
C VAL A 93 -6.41 -17.80 -5.94
N ASP A 94 -5.59 -18.64 -6.58
CA ASP A 94 -4.42 -19.22 -5.91
C ASP A 94 -3.38 -18.15 -5.57
N GLU A 95 -3.18 -17.21 -6.49
CA GLU A 95 -2.29 -16.07 -6.27
C GLU A 95 -2.80 -15.18 -5.13
N VAL A 96 -4.10 -14.91 -5.10
CA VAL A 96 -4.71 -14.13 -4.02
C VAL A 96 -4.58 -14.87 -2.68
N ARG A 97 -4.77 -16.18 -2.65
CA ARG A 97 -4.62 -16.98 -1.42
C ARG A 97 -3.20 -16.93 -0.87
N GLU A 98 -2.20 -16.96 -1.75
CA GLU A 98 -0.80 -16.79 -1.34
C GLU A 98 -0.56 -15.42 -0.72
N LEU A 99 -1.13 -14.37 -1.32
CA LEU A 99 -1.02 -13.01 -0.78
C LEU A 99 -1.68 -12.90 0.60
N VAL A 100 -2.86 -13.50 0.77
CA VAL A 100 -3.57 -13.51 2.04
C VAL A 100 -2.75 -14.23 3.11
N ARG A 101 -2.12 -15.35 2.74
CA ARG A 101 -1.27 -16.10 3.67
C ARG A 101 -0.10 -15.25 4.13
N GLY A 102 0.57 -14.56 3.22
CA GLY A 102 1.67 -13.66 3.54
C GLY A 102 1.22 -12.49 4.41
N ALA A 103 0.02 -11.97 4.14
CA ALA A 103 -0.54 -10.86 4.89
C ALA A 103 -0.84 -11.22 6.36
N SER A 104 -1.02 -12.50 6.65
CA SER A 104 -1.30 -12.96 8.02
C SER A 104 -0.05 -13.05 8.89
N MET A 105 1.13 -12.92 8.29
CA MET A 105 2.39 -12.98 9.02
C MET A 105 2.68 -11.65 9.69
N SER A 106 3.39 -11.71 10.82
CA SER A 106 3.85 -10.51 11.51
C SER A 106 4.93 -9.81 10.68
N PRO A 107 5.00 -8.45 10.71
CA PRO A 107 6.08 -7.74 10.03
C PRO A 107 7.46 -8.18 10.56
N ALA A 108 8.42 -8.31 9.65
CA ALA A 108 9.79 -8.70 10.02
C ALA A 108 10.60 -7.53 10.55
N LEU A 109 10.55 -6.38 9.89
CA LEU A 109 11.31 -5.19 10.24
C LEU A 109 10.42 -3.97 10.44
N GLY A 110 9.35 -3.87 9.68
CA GLY A 110 8.49 -2.71 9.64
C GLY A 110 7.42 -2.71 10.71
N ARG A 111 6.62 -1.66 10.69
CA ARG A 111 5.49 -1.48 11.61
C ARG A 111 4.23 -2.18 11.12
N TYR A 112 4.15 -2.40 9.81
CA TYR A 112 2.99 -2.97 9.14
C TYR A 112 3.41 -4.02 8.12
N GLN A 113 2.53 -4.97 7.86
CA GLN A 113 2.61 -5.84 6.69
C GLN A 113 1.76 -5.19 5.62
N ILE A 114 2.37 -4.78 4.52
CA ILE A 114 1.70 -4.00 3.49
C ILE A 114 1.68 -4.77 2.18
N LEU A 115 0.50 -4.86 1.57
CA LEU A 115 0.33 -5.50 0.26
C LEU A 115 -0.28 -4.47 -0.69
N VAL A 116 0.43 -4.22 -1.77
CA VAL A 116 0.01 -3.31 -2.84
C VAL A 116 -0.29 -4.15 -4.07
N ILE A 117 -1.53 -4.14 -4.51
CA ILE A 117 -1.95 -4.86 -5.72
C ILE A 117 -2.21 -3.83 -6.81
N GLU A 118 -1.30 -3.76 -7.77
CA GLU A 118 -1.50 -2.92 -8.96
C GLU A 118 -2.49 -3.61 -9.89
N ASP A 119 -3.35 -2.82 -10.54
CA ASP A 119 -4.38 -3.33 -11.45
C ASP A 119 -5.29 -4.37 -10.77
N ALA A 120 -5.83 -4.01 -9.61
CA ALA A 120 -6.72 -4.88 -8.83
C ALA A 120 -7.99 -5.27 -9.60
N ASP A 121 -8.35 -4.53 -10.64
CA ASP A 121 -9.46 -4.86 -11.54
C ASP A 121 -9.22 -6.15 -12.34
N ARG A 122 -7.97 -6.63 -12.39
CA ARG A 122 -7.64 -7.91 -13.04
C ARG A 122 -7.88 -9.14 -12.15
N ILE A 123 -8.26 -8.93 -10.90
CA ILE A 123 -8.55 -10.04 -9.98
C ILE A 123 -9.80 -10.77 -10.48
N THR A 124 -9.72 -12.10 -10.55
CA THR A 124 -10.86 -12.93 -10.95
C THR A 124 -11.96 -12.90 -9.89
N ASP A 125 -13.19 -13.31 -10.25
CA ASP A 125 -14.29 -13.35 -9.29
C ASP A 125 -13.97 -14.21 -8.06
N LYS A 126 -13.39 -15.39 -8.28
CA LYS A 126 -12.98 -16.26 -7.18
C LYS A 126 -11.85 -15.64 -6.35
N GLY A 127 -10.91 -14.98 -7.00
CA GLY A 127 -9.86 -14.25 -6.32
C GLY A 127 -10.41 -13.11 -5.48
N ALA A 128 -11.39 -12.38 -6.01
CA ALA A 128 -12.05 -11.31 -5.30
C ALA A 128 -12.78 -11.80 -4.06
N ASP A 129 -13.45 -12.95 -4.13
CA ASP A 129 -14.11 -13.55 -2.97
C ASP A 129 -13.11 -13.89 -1.88
N ALA A 130 -11.96 -14.46 -2.23
CA ALA A 130 -10.90 -14.77 -1.27
C ALA A 130 -10.32 -13.50 -0.64
N LEU A 131 -10.15 -12.45 -1.44
CA LEU A 131 -9.64 -11.17 -0.94
C LEU A 131 -10.64 -10.50 -0.01
N LEU A 132 -11.93 -10.52 -0.33
CA LEU A 132 -12.98 -9.95 0.51
C LEU A 132 -12.97 -10.54 1.91
N LYS A 133 -12.77 -11.85 2.04
CA LYS A 133 -12.67 -12.49 3.36
C LYS A 133 -11.52 -11.92 4.17
N ALA A 134 -10.38 -11.70 3.53
CA ALA A 134 -9.22 -11.11 4.19
C ALA A 134 -9.47 -9.65 4.60
N LEU A 135 -10.22 -8.90 3.78
CA LEU A 135 -10.54 -7.51 4.08
C LEU A 135 -11.59 -7.38 5.19
N GLU A 136 -12.49 -8.35 5.32
CA GLU A 136 -13.51 -8.37 6.37
C GLU A 136 -12.91 -8.74 7.73
N GLU A 137 -11.91 -9.62 7.74
CA GLU A 137 -11.25 -10.09 8.95
C GLU A 137 -9.73 -9.88 8.82
N PRO A 138 -9.26 -8.63 8.84
CA PRO A 138 -7.84 -8.36 8.61
C PRO A 138 -6.99 -8.79 9.79
N ALA A 139 -5.79 -9.28 9.49
CA ALA A 139 -4.79 -9.53 10.51
C ALA A 139 -4.32 -8.21 11.11
N ALA A 140 -3.91 -8.24 12.38
CA ALA A 140 -3.39 -7.05 13.05
C ALA A 140 -2.17 -6.49 12.29
N LYS A 141 -2.11 -5.17 12.15
CA LYS A 141 -1.02 -4.45 11.48
C LYS A 141 -0.87 -4.77 10.00
N THR A 142 -1.91 -5.29 9.35
CA THR A 142 -1.90 -5.55 7.91
C THR A 142 -2.64 -4.43 7.19
N VAL A 143 -2.06 -3.93 6.10
CA VAL A 143 -2.64 -2.86 5.27
C VAL A 143 -2.66 -3.32 3.82
N TRP A 144 -3.84 -3.24 3.21
CA TRP A 144 -4.05 -3.56 1.81
C TRP A 144 -4.24 -2.28 0.99
N MET A 145 -3.55 -2.18 -0.13
CA MET A 145 -3.68 -1.09 -1.09
C MET A 145 -4.02 -1.69 -2.46
N LEU A 146 -5.14 -1.27 -3.03
CA LEU A 146 -5.67 -1.83 -4.28
C LEU A 146 -5.74 -0.80 -5.41
#